data_998e8cd19009f25082346623cb8a2c3c
#
_entry.id   998e8cd19009f25082346623cb8a2c3c
#
_cell.length_a   1.000
_cell.length_b   1.000
_cell.length_c   1.000
_cell.angle_alpha   90.00
_cell.angle_beta   90.00
_cell.angle_gamma   90.00
#
_symmetry.space_group_name_H-M   'P 1'
#
loop_
_entity.id
_entity.type
_entity.pdbx_description
1 polymer ?
#
loop_
_entity_poly.entity_id
_entity_poly.type
_entity_poly.pdbx_seq_one_letter_code
_entity_poly.pdbx_strand_id
1 'polypeptide(L)'
;MTDILMPALSPTMEEGSLAKWLVKAGDAVKSGDVIAEIETDKATMEVEAVDEGVVAEILVAEGTEGVKVNTPIARLEGGDAAKPPPSKGEENASAPQPSAPTGGSTDKAGEGGAAAAQLADPEIPAGTKMVRVTLRDALRDAMAEEMRRDETVFLMGEEVAEYQGAYKVSRELLQEFGARRVIDTPITEHGFAGVGVGAAMVGLKPIVEFMTFNFAMQAIDQIINSAAKTHYMSGGQITCPIVFRGPNGAAARVAAQHSQDYSTWYAQVPGLKVVAPYDAADAKGLLKSAIRDPNPVVFLEHEMLYGHEGEVPEGVDWLVPIGKARVRRVGDGVTITAHARMVGLALEAAEVLAQDGIEAEVIDLRSLRP
;
A
#
# COMPACT_ATOMS: atom_id res chain seq x y z
N MET A 1 -16.70 27.69 8.30
CA MET A 1 -16.26 27.03 9.54
C MET A 1 -15.67 25.69 9.16
N THR A 2 -14.45 25.39 9.57
CA THR A 2 -13.77 24.12 9.30
C THR A 2 -13.69 23.35 10.61
N ASP A 3 -14.07 22.06 10.61
CA ASP A 3 -13.97 21.21 11.78
C ASP A 3 -12.56 20.64 11.91
N ILE A 4 -11.95 20.77 13.09
CA ILE A 4 -10.74 20.05 13.46
C ILE A 4 -11.18 18.69 13.96
N LEU A 5 -10.70 17.63 13.32
CA LEU A 5 -11.06 16.26 13.63
C LEU A 5 -10.00 15.59 14.52
N MET A 6 -10.43 14.65 15.36
CA MET A 6 -9.52 13.76 16.10
C MET A 6 -8.62 13.01 15.12
N PRO A 7 -7.31 13.26 15.11
CA PRO A 7 -6.43 12.63 14.14
C PRO A 7 -6.12 11.17 14.50
N ALA A 8 -5.87 10.36 13.49
CA ALA A 8 -5.24 9.05 13.69
C ALA A 8 -3.74 9.25 13.87
N LEU A 9 -3.24 9.24 15.08
CA LEU A 9 -1.82 9.43 15.41
C LEU A 9 -1.01 8.13 15.32
N SER A 10 -1.67 7.01 15.12
CA SER A 10 -1.07 5.73 14.74
C SER A 10 -1.96 4.97 13.77
N PRO A 11 -1.40 4.06 12.95
CA PRO A 11 -2.18 3.27 11.96
C PRO A 11 -3.26 2.38 12.57
N THR A 12 -3.17 2.10 13.84
CA THR A 12 -4.09 1.23 14.59
C THR A 12 -4.97 1.98 15.59
N MET A 13 -4.87 3.32 15.63
CA MET A 13 -5.62 4.14 16.56
C MET A 13 -7.09 4.23 16.10
N GLU A 14 -7.99 3.69 16.90
CA GLU A 14 -9.43 3.83 16.71
C GLU A 14 -10.02 4.94 17.57
N GLU A 15 -9.42 5.16 18.74
CA GLU A 15 -9.79 6.21 19.70
C GLU A 15 -8.56 6.70 20.47
N GLY A 16 -8.63 7.88 21.08
CA GLY A 16 -7.59 8.45 21.94
C GLY A 16 -8.19 9.35 23.00
N SER A 17 -7.36 9.77 23.97
CA SER A 17 -7.75 10.69 25.04
C SER A 17 -7.20 12.07 24.74
N LEU A 18 -8.04 13.11 24.79
CA LEU A 18 -7.60 14.49 24.64
C LEU A 18 -6.97 14.94 25.96
N ALA A 19 -5.64 14.82 26.06
CA ALA A 19 -4.93 15.08 27.30
C ALA A 19 -4.94 16.58 27.69
N LYS A 20 -4.72 17.48 26.70
CA LYS A 20 -4.63 18.90 26.95
C LYS A 20 -4.92 19.74 25.71
N TRP A 21 -5.57 20.89 25.89
CA TRP A 21 -5.64 21.96 24.89
C TRP A 21 -4.54 23.00 25.11
N LEU A 22 -3.84 23.36 24.03
CA LEU A 22 -2.81 24.42 24.03
C LEU A 22 -3.35 25.74 23.49
N VAL A 23 -4.59 25.73 22.99
CA VAL A 23 -5.32 26.88 22.46
C VAL A 23 -6.70 27.01 23.13
N LYS A 24 -7.31 28.19 23.04
CA LYS A 24 -8.63 28.51 23.60
C LYS A 24 -9.54 29.06 22.49
N ALA A 25 -10.86 29.02 22.71
CA ALA A 25 -11.79 29.74 21.86
C ALA A 25 -11.43 31.23 21.79
N GLY A 26 -11.31 31.76 20.59
CA GLY A 26 -10.85 33.12 20.29
C GLY A 26 -9.39 33.23 19.88
N ASP A 27 -8.58 32.19 20.06
CA ASP A 27 -7.16 32.19 19.65
C ASP A 27 -7.03 32.02 18.14
N ALA A 28 -6.13 32.80 17.53
CA ALA A 28 -5.76 32.64 16.13
C ALA A 28 -4.70 31.54 15.98
N VAL A 29 -4.92 30.60 15.08
CA VAL A 29 -4.00 29.49 14.78
C VAL A 29 -3.59 29.51 13.31
N LYS A 30 -2.37 29.09 13.03
CA LYS A 30 -1.84 28.92 11.68
C LYS A 30 -1.58 27.43 11.43
N SER A 31 -1.55 27.05 10.16
CA SER A 31 -1.14 25.69 9.78
C SER A 31 0.27 25.38 10.34
N GLY A 32 0.37 24.29 11.11
CA GLY A 32 1.57 23.86 11.82
C GLY A 32 1.67 24.31 13.29
N ASP A 33 0.76 25.15 13.78
CA ASP A 33 0.72 25.50 15.21
C ASP A 33 0.22 24.30 16.03
N VAL A 34 0.91 23.99 17.15
CA VAL A 34 0.48 22.91 18.05
C VAL A 34 -0.74 23.37 18.84
N ILE A 35 -1.85 22.65 18.71
CA ILE A 35 -3.16 23.03 19.25
C ILE A 35 -3.63 22.17 20.43
N ALA A 36 -3.20 20.90 20.48
CA ALA A 36 -3.60 19.97 21.53
C ALA A 36 -2.56 18.87 21.74
N GLU A 37 -2.62 18.22 22.90
CA GLU A 37 -1.92 16.98 23.22
C GLU A 37 -2.94 15.85 23.32
N ILE A 38 -2.70 14.75 22.60
CA ILE A 38 -3.54 13.55 22.62
C ILE A 38 -2.73 12.40 23.20
N GLU A 39 -3.30 11.73 24.18
CA GLU A 39 -2.75 10.50 24.75
C GLU A 39 -3.30 9.29 24.03
N THR A 40 -2.38 8.44 23.58
CA THR A 40 -2.67 7.17 22.93
C THR A 40 -2.21 6.02 23.85
N ASP A 41 -2.48 4.80 23.47
CA ASP A 41 -1.99 3.58 24.17
C ASP A 41 -0.45 3.48 24.23
N LYS A 42 0.28 4.32 23.48
CA LYS A 42 1.74 4.25 23.35
C LYS A 42 2.47 5.50 23.83
N ALA A 43 1.91 6.68 23.64
CA ALA A 43 2.54 7.95 23.99
C ALA A 43 1.54 9.11 23.94
N THR A 44 1.90 10.23 24.62
CA THR A 44 1.27 11.53 24.41
C THR A 44 1.91 12.18 23.18
N MET A 45 1.09 12.62 22.24
CA MET A 45 1.49 13.22 20.97
C MET A 45 0.86 14.59 20.78
N GLU A 46 1.63 15.51 20.22
CA GLU A 46 1.16 16.86 19.87
C GLU A 46 0.36 16.81 18.57
N VAL A 47 -0.72 17.61 18.52
CA VAL A 47 -1.57 17.79 17.34
C VAL A 47 -1.40 19.19 16.83
N GLU A 48 -1.05 19.32 15.55
CA GLU A 48 -0.89 20.59 14.86
C GLU A 48 -2.16 20.95 14.07
N ALA A 49 -2.45 22.24 14.00
CA ALA A 49 -3.50 22.75 13.13
C ALA A 49 -3.15 22.50 11.65
N VAL A 50 -4.09 21.93 10.91
CA VAL A 50 -3.94 21.72 9.45
C VAL A 50 -4.31 23.00 8.70
N ASP A 51 -5.34 23.69 9.17
CA ASP A 51 -5.88 24.91 8.60
C ASP A 51 -5.55 26.13 9.47
N GLU A 52 -5.56 27.31 8.87
CA GLU A 52 -5.44 28.58 9.59
C GLU A 52 -6.81 29.19 9.86
N GLY A 53 -6.96 29.88 10.99
CA GLY A 53 -8.21 30.52 11.37
C GLY A 53 -8.24 30.91 12.85
N VAL A 54 -9.41 31.28 13.34
CA VAL A 54 -9.67 31.54 14.77
C VAL A 54 -10.42 30.36 15.34
N VAL A 55 -10.03 29.83 16.49
CA VAL A 55 -10.75 28.77 17.20
C VAL A 55 -12.10 29.31 17.65
N ALA A 56 -13.16 28.93 16.96
CA ALA A 56 -14.51 29.37 17.26
C ALA A 56 -15.09 28.64 18.48
N GLU A 57 -14.89 27.32 18.54
CA GLU A 57 -15.47 26.49 19.60
C GLU A 57 -14.60 25.24 19.83
N ILE A 58 -14.46 24.87 21.09
CA ILE A 58 -13.89 23.58 21.53
C ILE A 58 -15.05 22.64 21.80
N LEU A 59 -15.13 21.53 21.07
CA LEU A 59 -16.24 20.58 21.12
C LEU A 59 -16.00 19.42 22.10
N VAL A 60 -14.72 19.09 22.34
CA VAL A 60 -14.31 18.02 23.25
C VAL A 60 -13.48 18.63 24.38
N ALA A 61 -13.89 18.40 25.63
CA ALA A 61 -13.20 18.95 26.80
C ALA A 61 -11.84 18.26 27.03
N GLU A 62 -10.91 18.99 27.65
CA GLU A 62 -9.66 18.44 28.15
C GLU A 62 -9.92 17.29 29.13
N GLY A 63 -9.14 16.23 29.03
CA GLY A 63 -9.29 15.01 29.85
C GLY A 63 -10.36 14.02 29.35
N THR A 64 -10.99 14.25 28.19
CA THR A 64 -11.97 13.31 27.63
C THR A 64 -11.27 12.09 27.06
N GLU A 65 -11.61 10.90 27.56
CA GLU A 65 -11.11 9.61 27.10
C GLU A 65 -12.01 8.99 26.01
N GLY A 66 -11.44 8.09 25.18
CA GLY A 66 -12.21 7.31 24.21
C GLY A 66 -12.81 8.11 23.06
N VAL A 67 -12.20 9.23 22.67
CA VAL A 67 -12.63 10.03 21.53
C VAL A 67 -12.23 9.32 20.23
N LYS A 68 -13.23 8.92 19.45
CA LYS A 68 -12.98 8.18 18.18
C LYS A 68 -12.30 9.06 17.16
N VAL A 69 -11.42 8.45 16.38
CA VAL A 69 -10.78 9.08 15.22
C VAL A 69 -11.84 9.64 14.26
N ASN A 70 -11.55 10.80 13.67
CA ASN A 70 -12.47 11.61 12.83
C ASN A 70 -13.66 12.23 13.56
N THR A 71 -13.75 12.18 14.88
CA THR A 71 -14.73 12.96 15.65
C THR A 71 -14.33 14.45 15.63
N PRO A 72 -15.24 15.40 15.34
CA PRO A 72 -14.95 16.82 15.48
C PRO A 72 -14.59 17.18 16.94
N ILE A 73 -13.39 17.74 17.15
CA ILE A 73 -12.87 18.12 18.49
C ILE A 73 -12.87 19.64 18.70
N ALA A 74 -12.75 20.43 17.64
CA ALA A 74 -12.86 21.90 17.68
C ALA A 74 -13.34 22.43 16.31
N ARG A 75 -13.71 23.72 16.26
CA ARG A 75 -14.09 24.44 15.05
C ARG A 75 -13.27 25.68 14.85
N LEU A 76 -12.86 25.94 13.60
CA LEU A 76 -12.21 27.17 13.17
C LEU A 76 -13.19 28.06 12.40
N GLU A 77 -13.12 29.36 12.64
CA GLU A 77 -13.80 30.41 11.87
C GLU A 77 -12.76 31.25 11.13
N GLY A 78 -13.00 31.56 9.83
CA GLY A 78 -12.18 32.50 9.08
C GLY A 78 -11.08 31.92 8.19
N GLY A 79 -11.12 30.64 7.85
CA GLY A 79 -10.28 30.10 6.76
C GLY A 79 -10.95 30.36 5.40
N ASP A 80 -10.58 31.40 4.71
CA ASP A 80 -10.77 31.47 3.25
C ASP A 80 -9.90 30.36 2.63
N ALA A 81 -10.51 29.50 1.83
CA ALA A 81 -9.79 28.51 1.06
C ALA A 81 -8.76 29.22 0.17
N ALA A 82 -7.54 29.38 0.64
CA ALA A 82 -6.47 29.98 -0.10
C ALA A 82 -6.10 29.05 -1.26
N LYS A 83 -6.57 29.45 -2.45
CA LYS A 83 -6.05 28.96 -3.73
C LYS A 83 -4.52 29.05 -3.69
N PRO A 84 -3.78 28.01 -4.04
CA PRO A 84 -2.33 28.06 -4.00
C PRO A 84 -1.81 29.23 -4.84
N PRO A 85 -0.80 29.97 -4.37
CA PRO A 85 -0.26 31.10 -5.10
C PRO A 85 0.37 30.63 -6.41
N PRO A 86 0.23 31.39 -7.51
CA PRO A 86 0.89 31.06 -8.76
C PRO A 86 2.40 31.16 -8.57
N SER A 87 3.10 30.06 -8.84
CA SER A 87 4.57 30.04 -8.88
C SER A 87 5.05 31.08 -9.90
N LYS A 88 5.82 32.05 -9.42
CA LYS A 88 6.56 32.96 -10.29
C LYS A 88 7.58 32.16 -11.08
N GLY A 89 7.42 32.15 -12.39
CA GLY A 89 8.38 31.55 -13.31
C GLY A 89 9.74 32.23 -13.18
N GLU A 90 10.75 31.46 -12.96
CA GLU A 90 12.10 31.80 -13.33
C GLU A 90 12.34 31.25 -14.74
N GLU A 91 12.59 32.17 -15.66
CA GLU A 91 13.11 31.88 -16.99
C GLU A 91 14.44 31.14 -16.85
N ASN A 92 14.52 29.92 -17.35
CA ASN A 92 15.82 29.33 -17.61
C ASN A 92 15.85 28.60 -18.96
N ALA A 93 16.88 28.93 -19.67
CA ALA A 93 17.27 28.64 -21.02
C ALA A 93 16.91 27.23 -21.56
N SER A 94 16.41 27.28 -22.80
CA SER A 94 16.18 26.16 -23.71
C SER A 94 17.41 25.27 -23.92
N ALA A 95 17.31 24.00 -23.58
CA ALA A 95 18.16 22.96 -24.13
C ALA A 95 17.43 22.28 -25.33
N PRO A 96 18.15 21.85 -26.38
CA PRO A 96 17.52 21.39 -27.61
C PRO A 96 16.82 20.05 -27.46
N GLN A 97 15.60 19.98 -27.97
CA GLN A 97 14.84 18.74 -28.12
C GLN A 97 15.49 17.84 -29.19
N PRO A 98 15.56 16.51 -28.93
CA PRO A 98 15.89 15.58 -30.00
C PRO A 98 14.66 15.40 -30.91
N SER A 99 14.88 15.56 -32.21
CA SER A 99 13.91 15.37 -33.27
C SER A 99 13.42 13.91 -33.33
N ALA A 100 12.09 13.71 -33.34
CA ALA A 100 11.46 12.44 -33.62
C ALA A 100 11.68 12.00 -35.07
N PRO A 101 11.85 10.69 -35.34
CA PRO A 101 11.90 10.20 -36.71
C PRO A 101 10.50 10.20 -37.32
N THR A 102 10.35 10.90 -38.41
CA THR A 102 9.19 10.85 -39.30
C THR A 102 9.20 9.52 -40.07
N GLY A 103 8.33 8.61 -39.71
CA GLY A 103 7.98 7.42 -40.48
C GLY A 103 6.48 7.40 -40.72
N GLY A 104 6.03 7.96 -41.86
CA GLY A 104 4.64 7.86 -42.27
C GLY A 104 4.28 6.45 -42.67
N SER A 105 3.22 5.92 -42.11
CA SER A 105 2.42 4.86 -42.70
C SER A 105 0.96 5.27 -42.58
N THR A 106 0.40 5.66 -43.72
CA THR A 106 -1.04 5.82 -43.92
C THR A 106 -1.62 4.43 -44.08
N ASP A 107 -2.28 3.90 -43.08
CA ASP A 107 -3.24 2.82 -43.25
C ASP A 107 -4.58 3.18 -42.63
N LYS A 108 -5.61 2.89 -43.40
CA LYS A 108 -6.98 3.29 -43.35
C LYS A 108 -7.66 3.00 -42.02
N ALA A 109 -8.45 3.99 -41.56
CA ALA A 109 -9.48 3.81 -40.57
C ALA A 109 -10.41 2.64 -40.97
N GLY A 110 -10.35 1.58 -40.18
CA GLY A 110 -11.34 0.52 -40.15
C GLY A 110 -12.36 0.83 -39.07
N GLU A 111 -13.61 1.04 -39.50
CA GLU A 111 -14.75 1.08 -38.59
C GLU A 111 -14.86 -0.26 -37.85
N GLY A 112 -14.90 -0.22 -36.58
CA GLY A 112 -15.14 -1.39 -35.73
C GLY A 112 -14.77 -1.05 -34.29
N GLY A 113 -15.67 -0.38 -33.55
CA GLY A 113 -15.61 -0.32 -32.11
C GLY A 113 -15.68 -1.70 -31.48
N ALA A 114 -14.58 -2.42 -31.47
CA ALA A 114 -14.43 -3.57 -30.59
C ALA A 114 -14.27 -3.05 -29.19
N ALA A 115 -15.28 -3.29 -28.33
CA ALA A 115 -15.14 -3.15 -26.91
C ALA A 115 -13.80 -3.77 -26.51
N ALA A 116 -12.91 -2.96 -25.90
CA ALA A 116 -11.60 -3.43 -25.48
C ALA A 116 -11.84 -4.69 -24.63
N ALA A 117 -11.32 -5.82 -25.09
CA ALA A 117 -11.45 -7.07 -24.38
C ALA A 117 -10.86 -6.84 -22.98
N GLN A 118 -11.69 -6.86 -21.96
CA GLN A 118 -11.22 -6.85 -20.59
C GLN A 118 -10.22 -7.99 -20.50
N LEU A 119 -8.96 -7.66 -20.22
CA LEU A 119 -7.93 -8.65 -19.93
C LEU A 119 -8.45 -9.44 -18.74
N ALA A 120 -8.82 -10.70 -18.99
CA ALA A 120 -9.56 -11.50 -18.04
C ALA A 120 -8.76 -11.67 -16.74
N ASP A 121 -9.28 -11.11 -15.66
CA ASP A 121 -9.04 -11.68 -14.33
C ASP A 121 -9.56 -13.13 -14.34
N PRO A 122 -9.01 -14.01 -13.51
CA PRO A 122 -9.60 -15.33 -13.32
C PRO A 122 -11.11 -15.13 -13.05
N GLU A 123 -11.94 -15.70 -13.87
CA GLU A 123 -13.39 -15.55 -13.72
C GLU A 123 -13.82 -16.10 -12.37
N ILE A 124 -14.46 -15.25 -11.57
CA ILE A 124 -15.10 -15.69 -10.34
C ILE A 124 -16.24 -16.62 -10.73
N PRO A 125 -16.26 -17.88 -10.26
CA PRO A 125 -17.34 -18.80 -10.63
C PRO A 125 -18.71 -18.22 -10.28
N ALA A 126 -19.68 -18.40 -11.17
CA ALA A 126 -21.02 -17.89 -10.94
C ALA A 126 -21.60 -18.45 -9.60
N GLY A 127 -22.17 -17.58 -8.78
CA GLY A 127 -22.71 -17.95 -7.48
C GLY A 127 -21.68 -18.01 -6.35
N THR A 128 -20.43 -17.64 -6.61
CA THR A 128 -19.43 -17.49 -5.52
C THR A 128 -19.90 -16.45 -4.54
N LYS A 129 -19.89 -16.78 -3.24
CA LYS A 129 -20.16 -15.84 -2.18
C LYS A 129 -19.06 -14.77 -2.15
N MET A 130 -19.43 -13.51 -2.16
CA MET A 130 -18.53 -12.40 -1.95
C MET A 130 -18.64 -11.93 -0.49
N VAL A 131 -17.51 -11.60 0.11
CA VAL A 131 -17.43 -11.04 1.47
C VAL A 131 -16.68 -9.71 1.40
N ARG A 132 -17.18 -8.73 2.14
CA ARG A 132 -16.54 -7.43 2.24
C ARG A 132 -15.56 -7.45 3.39
N VAL A 133 -14.28 -7.23 3.08
CA VAL A 133 -13.18 -7.23 4.06
C VAL A 133 -12.22 -6.09 3.75
N THR A 134 -11.43 -5.70 4.75
CA THR A 134 -10.35 -4.75 4.53
C THR A 134 -9.20 -5.40 3.73
N LEU A 135 -8.41 -4.60 3.02
CA LEU A 135 -7.22 -5.09 2.34
C LEU A 135 -6.27 -5.80 3.31
N ARG A 136 -6.11 -5.27 4.53
CA ARG A 136 -5.34 -5.88 5.62
C ARG A 136 -5.83 -7.29 5.95
N ASP A 137 -7.15 -7.46 6.14
CA ASP A 137 -7.72 -8.77 6.45
C ASP A 137 -7.62 -9.73 5.27
N ALA A 138 -7.75 -9.23 4.04
CA ALA A 138 -7.55 -10.01 2.82
C ALA A 138 -6.12 -10.60 2.72
N LEU A 139 -5.10 -9.82 3.10
CA LEU A 139 -3.71 -10.28 3.17
C LEU A 139 -3.51 -11.33 4.28
N ARG A 140 -4.07 -11.09 5.47
CA ARG A 140 -4.06 -12.08 6.57
C ARG A 140 -4.68 -13.39 6.12
N ASP A 141 -5.86 -13.34 5.52
CA ASP A 141 -6.58 -14.52 5.07
C ASP A 141 -5.82 -15.27 3.97
N ALA A 142 -5.15 -14.55 3.05
CA ALA A 142 -4.28 -15.18 2.05
C ALA A 142 -3.15 -15.99 2.71
N MET A 143 -2.46 -15.42 3.69
CA MET A 143 -1.40 -16.11 4.44
C MET A 143 -1.97 -17.32 5.19
N ALA A 144 -3.07 -17.14 5.91
CA ALA A 144 -3.71 -18.22 6.67
C ALA A 144 -4.15 -19.40 5.77
N GLU A 145 -4.76 -19.10 4.62
CA GLU A 145 -5.18 -20.15 3.67
C GLU A 145 -3.99 -20.94 3.12
N GLU A 146 -2.89 -20.25 2.75
CA GLU A 146 -1.70 -20.93 2.23
C GLU A 146 -0.94 -21.70 3.33
N MET A 147 -0.91 -21.19 4.57
CA MET A 147 -0.33 -21.89 5.71
C MET A 147 -1.14 -23.14 6.10
N ARG A 148 -2.47 -23.13 5.97
CA ARG A 148 -3.30 -24.34 6.15
C ARG A 148 -3.07 -25.35 5.06
N ARG A 149 -2.83 -24.90 3.84
CA ARG A 149 -2.64 -25.73 2.65
C ARG A 149 -1.28 -26.41 2.59
N ASP A 150 -0.22 -25.74 3.06
CA ASP A 150 1.17 -26.18 2.90
C ASP A 150 1.95 -25.95 4.19
N GLU A 151 2.45 -27.05 4.78
CA GLU A 151 3.18 -27.03 6.04
C GLU A 151 4.55 -26.33 5.93
N THR A 152 5.08 -26.17 4.72
CA THR A 152 6.36 -25.51 4.47
C THR A 152 6.25 -23.97 4.48
N VAL A 153 5.02 -23.42 4.39
CA VAL A 153 4.77 -21.98 4.45
C VAL A 153 4.84 -21.49 5.90
N PHE A 154 5.62 -20.47 6.17
CA PHE A 154 5.70 -19.84 7.49
C PHE A 154 5.95 -18.33 7.36
N LEU A 155 5.54 -17.58 8.39
CA LEU A 155 5.73 -16.14 8.48
C LEU A 155 6.86 -15.83 9.46
N MET A 156 7.73 -14.90 9.10
CA MET A 156 8.78 -14.36 9.97
C MET A 156 8.98 -12.87 9.73
N GLY A 157 9.35 -12.14 10.77
CA GLY A 157 9.62 -10.72 10.72
C GLY A 157 9.58 -10.09 12.10
N GLU A 158 9.68 -8.78 12.15
CA GLU A 158 9.64 -8.02 13.40
C GLU A 158 8.19 -7.87 13.88
N GLU A 159 7.93 -8.24 15.14
CA GLU A 159 6.63 -8.08 15.80
C GLU A 159 5.45 -8.80 15.10
N VAL A 160 5.72 -9.78 14.23
CA VAL A 160 4.67 -10.47 13.45
C VAL A 160 3.89 -11.49 14.27
N ALA A 161 4.44 -12.02 15.38
CA ALA A 161 3.84 -13.05 16.21
C ALA A 161 3.06 -12.47 17.40
N GLU A 162 3.74 -12.12 18.48
CA GLU A 162 3.09 -11.71 19.74
C GLU A 162 2.34 -10.37 19.58
N TYR A 163 2.94 -9.40 18.88
CA TYR A 163 2.31 -8.11 18.61
C TYR A 163 1.33 -8.16 17.44
N GLN A 164 1.31 -9.23 16.64
CA GLN A 164 0.43 -9.45 15.50
C GLN A 164 0.64 -8.45 14.35
N GLY A 165 1.90 -8.02 14.17
CA GLY A 165 2.32 -7.05 13.16
C GLY A 165 2.05 -5.59 13.56
N ALA A 166 2.92 -4.68 13.12
CA ALA A 166 2.75 -3.23 13.36
C ALA A 166 1.41 -2.72 12.80
N TYR A 167 0.98 -3.26 11.68
CA TYR A 167 -0.28 -2.92 11.01
C TYR A 167 -1.38 -3.96 11.18
N LYS A 168 -1.19 -4.95 12.06
CA LYS A 168 -2.13 -6.04 12.35
C LYS A 168 -2.46 -6.93 11.14
N VAL A 169 -1.56 -7.03 10.17
CA VAL A 169 -1.72 -7.92 9.01
C VAL A 169 -1.56 -9.39 9.39
N SER A 170 -0.81 -9.70 10.45
CA SER A 170 -0.60 -11.07 10.97
C SER A 170 -1.49 -11.43 12.17
N ARG A 171 -2.57 -10.68 12.40
CA ARG A 171 -3.50 -10.89 13.50
C ARG A 171 -3.99 -12.34 13.55
N GLU A 172 -3.93 -12.95 14.77
CA GLU A 172 -4.38 -14.31 15.07
C GLU A 172 -3.58 -15.46 14.42
N LEU A 173 -2.59 -15.17 13.57
CA LEU A 173 -1.81 -16.24 12.93
C LEU A 173 -0.97 -17.03 13.93
N LEU A 174 -0.40 -16.39 14.96
CA LEU A 174 0.34 -17.09 16.00
C LEU A 174 -0.55 -18.09 16.76
N GLN A 175 -1.78 -17.69 17.08
CA GLN A 175 -2.74 -18.53 17.80
C GLN A 175 -3.14 -19.76 16.99
N GLU A 176 -3.26 -19.62 15.67
CA GLU A 176 -3.65 -20.72 14.80
C GLU A 176 -2.48 -21.65 14.46
N PHE A 177 -1.31 -21.10 14.10
CA PHE A 177 -0.21 -21.89 13.53
C PHE A 177 0.95 -22.15 14.50
N GLY A 178 0.98 -21.45 15.63
CA GLY A 178 2.00 -21.61 16.68
C GLY A 178 3.36 -20.99 16.34
N ALA A 179 4.22 -20.86 17.34
CA ALA A 179 5.50 -20.16 17.28
C ALA A 179 6.56 -20.80 16.37
N ARG A 180 6.32 -22.01 15.85
CA ARG A 180 7.21 -22.62 14.85
C ARG A 180 6.95 -22.13 13.43
N ARG A 181 5.78 -21.52 13.20
CA ARG A 181 5.34 -21.07 11.88
C ARG A 181 5.02 -19.59 11.82
N VAL A 182 4.94 -18.90 12.95
CA VAL A 182 4.83 -17.44 13.05
C VAL A 182 5.90 -17.00 14.03
N ILE A 183 6.94 -16.36 13.52
CA ILE A 183 8.24 -16.20 14.20
C ILE A 183 8.60 -14.73 14.32
N ASP A 184 8.66 -14.21 15.55
CA ASP A 184 9.25 -12.91 15.79
C ASP A 184 10.77 -12.99 15.63
N THR A 185 11.34 -12.01 14.94
CA THR A 185 12.77 -11.86 14.77
C THR A 185 13.27 -10.62 15.50
N PRO A 186 14.54 -10.59 15.94
CA PRO A 186 15.14 -9.33 16.34
C PRO A 186 15.23 -8.37 15.15
N ILE A 187 15.36 -7.06 15.45
CA ILE A 187 15.55 -6.01 14.43
C ILE A 187 16.90 -6.23 13.74
N THR A 188 16.89 -6.96 12.64
CA THR A 188 18.08 -7.33 11.86
C THR A 188 17.67 -7.70 10.44
N GLU A 189 17.18 -6.77 9.65
CA GLU A 189 16.57 -7.05 8.34
C GLU A 189 17.49 -7.83 7.41
N HIS A 190 18.79 -7.51 7.41
CA HIS A 190 19.79 -8.30 6.69
C HIS A 190 19.85 -9.75 7.21
N GLY A 191 19.83 -9.93 8.51
CA GLY A 191 19.93 -11.23 9.17
C GLY A 191 18.70 -12.11 8.91
N PHE A 192 17.51 -11.63 9.24
CA PHE A 192 16.32 -12.46 9.10
C PHE A 192 15.93 -12.68 7.61
N ALA A 193 16.16 -11.71 6.72
CA ALA A 193 15.98 -11.93 5.29
C ALA A 193 16.94 -13.03 4.77
N GLY A 194 18.21 -13.01 5.20
CA GLY A 194 19.17 -14.03 4.85
C GLY A 194 18.78 -15.43 5.37
N VAL A 195 18.26 -15.53 6.59
CA VAL A 195 17.72 -16.79 7.15
C VAL A 195 16.53 -17.26 6.30
N GLY A 196 15.60 -16.36 5.93
CA GLY A 196 14.48 -16.65 5.04
C GLY A 196 14.94 -17.19 3.68
N VAL A 197 15.93 -16.54 3.06
CA VAL A 197 16.52 -16.98 1.79
C VAL A 197 17.11 -18.38 1.92
N GLY A 198 17.90 -18.64 2.96
CA GLY A 198 18.48 -19.96 3.22
C GLY A 198 17.40 -21.03 3.43
N ALA A 199 16.33 -20.70 4.16
CA ALA A 199 15.19 -21.60 4.36
C ALA A 199 14.47 -21.93 3.05
N ALA A 200 14.29 -20.92 2.17
CA ALA A 200 13.69 -21.12 0.85
C ALA A 200 14.55 -22.05 -0.04
N MET A 201 15.87 -21.90 -0.01
CA MET A 201 16.79 -22.74 -0.78
C MET A 201 16.78 -24.24 -0.37
N VAL A 202 16.33 -24.54 0.84
CA VAL A 202 16.16 -25.93 1.32
C VAL A 202 14.72 -26.44 1.26
N GLY A 203 13.84 -25.73 0.57
CA GLY A 203 12.48 -26.19 0.25
C GLY A 203 11.36 -25.72 1.17
N LEU A 204 11.65 -24.79 2.12
CA LEU A 204 10.61 -24.10 2.85
C LEU A 204 10.10 -22.91 2.03
N LYS A 205 8.95 -22.34 2.43
CA LYS A 205 8.32 -21.18 1.79
C LYS A 205 8.11 -20.04 2.78
N PRO A 206 9.16 -19.28 3.08
CA PRO A 206 9.04 -18.17 4.01
C PRO A 206 8.29 -16.99 3.40
N ILE A 207 7.42 -16.41 4.21
CA ILE A 207 6.90 -15.06 4.04
C ILE A 207 7.72 -14.18 4.99
N VAL A 208 8.57 -13.33 4.45
CA VAL A 208 9.39 -12.40 5.22
C VAL A 208 8.71 -11.04 5.23
N GLU A 209 8.25 -10.63 6.41
CA GLU A 209 7.64 -9.32 6.60
C GLU A 209 8.70 -8.30 7.02
N PHE A 210 8.82 -7.23 6.25
CA PHE A 210 9.47 -6.01 6.70
C PHE A 210 8.43 -5.08 7.31
N MET A 211 8.71 -4.49 8.44
CA MET A 211 7.81 -3.52 9.07
C MET A 211 7.48 -2.38 8.09
N THR A 212 8.46 -1.99 7.28
CA THR A 212 8.29 -1.17 6.09
C THR A 212 9.43 -1.44 5.10
N PHE A 213 9.15 -1.32 3.79
CA PHE A 213 10.19 -1.43 2.75
C PHE A 213 11.28 -0.36 2.85
N ASN A 214 11.03 0.73 3.60
CA ASN A 214 12.09 1.69 3.92
C ASN A 214 13.26 1.03 4.66
N PHE A 215 13.00 0.05 5.52
CA PHE A 215 14.04 -0.69 6.27
C PHE A 215 14.52 -1.94 5.54
N ALA A 216 13.77 -2.45 4.57
CA ALA A 216 14.22 -3.51 3.67
C ALA A 216 15.50 -3.15 2.90
N MET A 217 15.87 -1.86 2.83
CA MET A 217 17.17 -1.42 2.31
C MET A 217 18.35 -2.10 3.00
N GLN A 218 18.26 -2.40 4.29
CA GLN A 218 19.31 -3.11 5.02
C GLN A 218 19.47 -4.56 4.52
N ALA A 219 18.40 -5.15 3.99
CA ALA A 219 18.37 -6.51 3.46
C ALA A 219 18.54 -6.59 1.94
N ILE A 220 18.81 -5.48 1.25
CA ILE A 220 18.80 -5.42 -0.22
C ILE A 220 19.75 -6.43 -0.86
N ASP A 221 20.90 -6.70 -0.24
CA ASP A 221 21.85 -7.71 -0.71
C ASP A 221 21.24 -9.12 -0.69
N GLN A 222 20.52 -9.47 0.37
CA GLN A 222 19.84 -10.77 0.48
C GLN A 222 18.72 -10.92 -0.55
N ILE A 223 18.01 -9.85 -0.85
CA ILE A 223 16.94 -9.85 -1.85
C ILE A 223 17.54 -9.95 -3.27
N ILE A 224 18.53 -9.11 -3.59
CA ILE A 224 19.04 -8.95 -4.95
C ILE A 224 20.13 -9.97 -5.29
N ASN A 225 21.14 -10.14 -4.43
CA ASN A 225 22.26 -11.04 -4.73
C ASN A 225 21.97 -12.47 -4.33
N SER A 226 21.34 -12.69 -3.17
CA SER A 226 21.07 -14.04 -2.70
C SER A 226 19.78 -14.63 -3.31
N ALA A 227 18.62 -14.02 -3.12
CA ALA A 227 17.36 -14.59 -3.60
C ALA A 227 17.24 -14.53 -5.13
N ALA A 228 17.38 -13.34 -5.73
CA ALA A 228 17.09 -13.16 -7.16
C ALA A 228 18.06 -13.90 -8.09
N LYS A 229 19.32 -14.03 -7.71
CA LYS A 229 20.37 -14.54 -8.60
C LYS A 229 20.70 -16.02 -8.41
N THR A 230 20.36 -16.62 -7.29
CA THR A 230 20.77 -17.99 -6.96
C THR A 230 20.28 -19.02 -7.97
N HIS A 231 19.06 -18.90 -8.45
CA HIS A 231 18.54 -19.82 -9.47
C HIS A 231 19.40 -19.80 -10.75
N TYR A 232 19.75 -18.62 -11.24
CA TYR A 232 20.65 -18.46 -12.40
C TYR A 232 22.06 -18.97 -12.09
N MET A 233 22.64 -18.57 -10.95
CA MET A 233 24.00 -18.92 -10.56
C MET A 233 24.19 -20.42 -10.33
N SER A 234 23.15 -21.13 -9.90
CA SER A 234 23.15 -22.59 -9.72
C SER A 234 22.86 -23.38 -11.00
N GLY A 235 22.67 -22.69 -12.14
CA GLY A 235 22.25 -23.35 -13.38
C GLY A 235 20.84 -23.96 -13.30
N GLY A 236 19.96 -23.36 -12.52
CA GLY A 236 18.57 -23.80 -12.34
C GLY A 236 18.37 -24.88 -11.28
N GLN A 237 19.43 -25.30 -10.56
CA GLN A 237 19.33 -26.38 -9.58
C GLN A 237 18.71 -25.94 -8.25
N ILE A 238 18.86 -24.67 -7.86
CA ILE A 238 18.34 -24.13 -6.62
C ILE A 238 17.21 -23.15 -6.94
N THR A 239 16.04 -23.34 -6.31
CA THR A 239 14.93 -22.41 -6.33
C THR A 239 14.90 -21.59 -5.03
N CYS A 240 14.21 -20.46 -5.03
CA CYS A 240 14.06 -19.62 -3.86
C CYS A 240 12.59 -19.13 -3.74
N PRO A 241 11.67 -20.02 -3.35
CA PRO A 241 10.25 -19.70 -3.19
C PRO A 241 10.02 -18.86 -1.93
N ILE A 242 10.28 -17.57 -2.01
CA ILE A 242 10.18 -16.62 -0.89
C ILE A 242 9.33 -15.42 -1.27
N VAL A 243 8.55 -14.93 -0.33
CA VAL A 243 7.84 -13.66 -0.45
C VAL A 243 8.44 -12.65 0.52
N PHE A 244 8.88 -11.52 0.00
CA PHE A 244 9.24 -10.34 0.78
C PHE A 244 8.07 -9.37 0.73
N ARG A 245 7.41 -9.10 1.85
CA ARG A 245 6.23 -8.24 1.91
C ARG A 245 6.36 -7.14 2.96
N GLY A 246 5.57 -6.11 2.80
CA GLY A 246 5.45 -5.00 3.74
C GLY A 246 4.96 -3.72 3.07
N PRO A 247 4.63 -2.68 3.86
CA PRO A 247 4.19 -1.39 3.32
C PRO A 247 5.33 -0.66 2.59
N ASN A 248 4.96 0.01 1.51
CA ASN A 248 5.82 0.76 0.61
C ASN A 248 5.08 2.03 0.17
N GLY A 249 5.80 3.10 -0.11
CA GLY A 249 5.22 4.36 -0.54
C GLY A 249 4.92 5.32 0.61
N ALA A 250 4.13 6.34 0.33
CA ALA A 250 3.79 7.37 1.29
C ALA A 250 2.98 6.79 2.46
N ALA A 251 3.40 7.16 3.67
CA ALA A 251 2.79 6.74 4.92
C ALA A 251 2.09 7.91 5.62
N ALA A 252 1.41 7.63 6.73
CA ALA A 252 0.66 8.63 7.49
C ALA A 252 1.61 9.46 8.37
N ARG A 253 2.16 10.55 7.84
CA ARG A 253 2.91 11.59 8.59
C ARG A 253 4.11 11.11 9.41
N VAL A 254 4.84 10.10 8.92
CA VAL A 254 6.03 9.53 9.59
C VAL A 254 7.35 9.97 8.97
N ALA A 255 7.32 11.02 8.16
CA ALA A 255 8.47 11.70 7.54
C ALA A 255 9.31 10.82 6.57
N ALA A 256 10.49 11.31 6.21
CA ALA A 256 11.26 10.86 5.06
C ALA A 256 11.67 9.37 5.09
N GLN A 257 12.08 8.85 6.25
CA GLN A 257 12.56 7.48 6.35
C GLN A 257 11.45 6.40 6.33
N HIS A 258 10.18 6.80 6.30
CA HIS A 258 9.04 5.90 6.32
C HIS A 258 8.07 6.12 5.14
N SER A 259 8.43 6.98 4.17
CA SER A 259 7.51 7.43 3.11
C SER A 259 8.11 7.31 1.71
N GLN A 260 9.01 6.36 1.48
CA GLN A 260 9.69 6.16 0.21
C GLN A 260 9.05 5.03 -0.58
N ASP A 261 9.09 5.11 -1.90
CA ASP A 261 8.64 4.07 -2.82
C ASP A 261 9.84 3.41 -3.50
N TYR A 262 10.00 2.11 -3.27
CA TYR A 262 11.10 1.29 -3.79
C TYR A 262 10.68 0.41 -4.97
N SER A 263 9.48 0.58 -5.52
CA SER A 263 8.97 -0.25 -6.60
C SER A 263 9.91 -0.31 -7.80
N THR A 264 10.49 0.83 -8.21
CA THR A 264 11.46 0.88 -9.32
C THR A 264 12.78 0.19 -9.01
N TRP A 265 13.23 0.19 -7.76
CA TRP A 265 14.47 -0.47 -7.35
C TRP A 265 14.38 -1.98 -7.52
N TYR A 266 13.29 -2.58 -7.09
CA TYR A 266 13.10 -4.02 -7.21
C TYR A 266 12.63 -4.44 -8.59
N ALA A 267 11.78 -3.64 -9.25
CA ALA A 267 11.27 -3.96 -10.57
C ALA A 267 12.33 -4.01 -11.67
N GLN A 268 13.48 -3.36 -11.51
CA GLN A 268 14.58 -3.45 -12.47
C GLN A 268 15.45 -4.72 -12.32
N VAL A 269 15.32 -5.48 -11.22
CA VAL A 269 16.22 -6.60 -10.90
C VAL A 269 15.78 -7.89 -11.59
N PRO A 270 16.61 -8.46 -12.51
CA PRO A 270 16.33 -9.78 -13.07
C PRO A 270 16.31 -10.87 -11.98
N GLY A 271 15.32 -11.77 -12.07
CA GLY A 271 15.13 -12.85 -11.10
C GLY A 271 14.12 -12.56 -9.99
N LEU A 272 13.69 -11.29 -9.81
CA LEU A 272 12.57 -10.94 -8.95
C LEU A 272 11.27 -10.87 -9.74
N LYS A 273 10.16 -11.21 -9.11
CA LYS A 273 8.82 -10.76 -9.46
C LYS A 273 8.41 -9.65 -8.49
N VAL A 274 7.74 -8.62 -9.00
CA VAL A 274 7.34 -7.46 -8.18
C VAL A 274 5.87 -7.16 -8.42
N VAL A 275 5.08 -7.17 -7.35
CA VAL A 275 3.64 -6.92 -7.39
C VAL A 275 3.25 -5.84 -6.39
N ALA A 276 2.21 -5.09 -6.72
CA ALA A 276 1.72 -3.96 -5.92
C ALA A 276 0.19 -3.83 -6.06
N PRO A 277 -0.60 -4.54 -5.24
CA PRO A 277 -2.05 -4.56 -5.35
C PRO A 277 -2.68 -3.24 -4.93
N TYR A 278 -3.87 -2.97 -5.47
CA TYR A 278 -4.70 -1.82 -5.09
C TYR A 278 -5.90 -2.21 -4.24
N ASP A 279 -6.64 -3.28 -4.56
CA ASP A 279 -7.84 -3.69 -3.84
C ASP A 279 -7.68 -5.00 -3.05
N ALA A 280 -8.67 -5.31 -2.20
CA ALA A 280 -8.63 -6.47 -1.31
C ALA A 280 -8.63 -7.82 -2.07
N ALA A 281 -9.38 -7.93 -3.20
CA ALA A 281 -9.42 -9.16 -3.98
C ALA A 281 -8.08 -9.44 -4.66
N ASP A 282 -7.48 -8.41 -5.26
CA ASP A 282 -6.16 -8.52 -5.86
C ASP A 282 -5.08 -8.78 -4.82
N ALA A 283 -5.14 -8.11 -3.65
CA ALA A 283 -4.21 -8.35 -2.55
C ALA A 283 -4.22 -9.81 -2.11
N LYS A 284 -5.42 -10.39 -1.90
CA LYS A 284 -5.56 -11.80 -1.54
C LYS A 284 -5.06 -12.73 -2.64
N GLY A 285 -5.53 -12.54 -3.86
CA GLY A 285 -5.22 -13.43 -4.98
C GLY A 285 -3.76 -13.40 -5.40
N LEU A 286 -3.15 -12.20 -5.45
CA LEU A 286 -1.74 -12.02 -5.78
C LEU A 286 -0.81 -12.56 -4.67
N LEU A 287 -1.14 -12.38 -3.39
CA LEU A 287 -0.32 -12.90 -2.29
C LEU A 287 -0.32 -14.44 -2.28
N LYS A 288 -1.47 -15.07 -2.49
CA LYS A 288 -1.54 -16.54 -2.68
C LYS A 288 -0.71 -17.00 -3.87
N SER A 289 -0.80 -16.30 -5.01
CA SER A 289 0.01 -16.59 -6.18
C SER A 289 1.51 -16.42 -5.91
N ALA A 290 1.89 -15.39 -5.14
CA ALA A 290 3.27 -15.13 -4.75
C ALA A 290 3.84 -16.23 -3.85
N ILE A 291 3.07 -16.71 -2.86
CA ILE A 291 3.48 -17.81 -1.95
C ILE A 291 3.67 -19.13 -2.71
N ARG A 292 2.89 -19.34 -3.78
CA ARG A 292 2.98 -20.55 -4.63
C ARG A 292 4.07 -20.47 -5.69
N ASP A 293 4.63 -19.29 -5.94
CA ASP A 293 5.65 -19.10 -6.98
C ASP A 293 6.99 -19.73 -6.57
N PRO A 294 7.67 -20.46 -7.45
CA PRO A 294 8.99 -21.03 -7.14
C PRO A 294 10.13 -20.00 -7.13
N ASN A 295 9.86 -18.75 -7.51
CA ASN A 295 10.83 -17.67 -7.55
C ASN A 295 10.55 -16.63 -6.47
N PRO A 296 11.54 -15.79 -6.12
CA PRO A 296 11.35 -14.74 -5.14
C PRO A 296 10.39 -13.66 -5.66
N VAL A 297 9.43 -13.30 -4.81
CA VAL A 297 8.44 -12.26 -5.09
C VAL A 297 8.59 -11.13 -4.07
N VAL A 298 8.73 -9.91 -4.55
CA VAL A 298 8.62 -8.69 -3.76
C VAL A 298 7.17 -8.21 -3.85
N PHE A 299 6.49 -8.21 -2.72
CA PHE A 299 5.07 -7.89 -2.59
C PHE A 299 4.93 -6.55 -1.86
N LEU A 300 4.73 -5.48 -2.63
CA LEU A 300 4.68 -4.11 -2.14
C LEU A 300 3.25 -3.73 -1.76
N GLU A 301 3.00 -3.60 -0.49
CA GLU A 301 1.73 -3.14 0.06
C GLU A 301 1.75 -1.61 0.20
N HIS A 302 0.59 -1.02 0.45
CA HIS A 302 0.52 0.41 0.73
C HIS A 302 -0.24 0.66 2.03
N GLU A 303 0.42 1.27 3.01
CA GLU A 303 -0.12 1.52 4.34
C GLU A 303 -1.52 2.17 4.29
N MET A 304 -1.67 3.20 3.46
CA MET A 304 -2.93 3.94 3.34
C MET A 304 -4.09 3.11 2.73
N LEU A 305 -3.81 1.92 2.21
CA LEU A 305 -4.84 1.02 1.67
C LEU A 305 -5.27 -0.07 2.66
N TYR A 306 -4.58 -0.27 3.77
CA TYR A 306 -4.90 -1.36 4.70
C TYR A 306 -6.32 -1.32 5.24
N GLY A 307 -6.88 -0.13 5.45
CA GLY A 307 -8.26 0.08 5.88
C GLY A 307 -9.29 0.09 4.75
N HIS A 308 -8.87 0.05 3.47
CA HIS A 308 -9.81 0.04 2.36
C HIS A 308 -10.54 -1.29 2.29
N GLU A 309 -11.86 -1.21 2.23
CA GLU A 309 -12.73 -2.37 2.09
C GLU A 309 -12.99 -2.71 0.63
N GLY A 310 -13.04 -4.01 0.33
CA GLY A 310 -13.38 -4.52 -0.98
C GLY A 310 -14.07 -5.87 -0.90
N GLU A 311 -14.75 -6.25 -1.97
CA GLU A 311 -15.38 -7.56 -2.08
C GLU A 311 -14.35 -8.60 -2.51
N VAL A 312 -14.27 -9.71 -1.76
CA VAL A 312 -13.34 -10.83 -1.99
C VAL A 312 -14.12 -12.13 -2.11
N PRO A 313 -13.79 -13.01 -3.08
CA PRO A 313 -14.39 -14.33 -3.19
C PRO A 313 -14.14 -15.19 -1.94
N GLU A 314 -15.20 -15.80 -1.41
CA GLU A 314 -15.14 -16.71 -0.25
C GLU A 314 -15.42 -18.16 -0.68
N GLY A 315 -14.73 -19.10 -0.05
CA GLY A 315 -14.97 -20.54 -0.28
C GLY A 315 -14.42 -21.08 -1.60
N VAL A 316 -13.66 -20.29 -2.35
CA VAL A 316 -12.97 -20.70 -3.59
C VAL A 316 -11.47 -20.46 -3.48
N ASP A 317 -10.67 -21.23 -4.21
CA ASP A 317 -9.23 -21.02 -4.29
C ASP A 317 -8.92 -19.83 -5.24
N TRP A 318 -9.20 -18.62 -4.73
CA TRP A 318 -9.03 -17.39 -5.48
C TRP A 318 -7.56 -17.06 -5.70
N LEU A 319 -7.13 -16.99 -6.96
CA LEU A 319 -5.78 -16.64 -7.39
C LEU A 319 -5.84 -15.54 -8.45
N VAL A 320 -4.92 -14.59 -8.37
CA VAL A 320 -4.68 -13.59 -9.41
C VAL A 320 -3.31 -13.88 -10.04
N PRO A 321 -3.23 -14.05 -11.37
CA PRO A 321 -1.97 -14.39 -12.03
C PRO A 321 -1.00 -13.20 -11.98
N ILE A 322 0.25 -13.46 -11.57
CA ILE A 322 1.33 -12.48 -11.65
C ILE A 322 1.66 -12.21 -13.13
N GLY A 323 1.92 -10.95 -13.49
CA GLY A 323 2.23 -10.54 -14.84
C GLY A 323 1.02 -10.10 -15.68
N LYS A 324 -0.14 -9.88 -15.02
CA LYS A 324 -1.36 -9.41 -15.69
C LYS A 324 -1.81 -8.08 -15.07
N ALA A 325 -1.91 -7.05 -15.90
CA ALA A 325 -2.59 -5.80 -15.54
C ALA A 325 -4.11 -5.98 -15.56
N ARG A 326 -4.84 -5.03 -14.99
CA ARG A 326 -6.30 -5.01 -14.96
C ARG A 326 -6.83 -3.67 -15.47
N VAL A 327 -7.75 -3.69 -16.43
CA VAL A 327 -8.50 -2.50 -16.81
C VAL A 327 -9.56 -2.24 -15.75
N ARG A 328 -9.42 -1.12 -15.04
CA ARG A 328 -10.36 -0.69 -13.98
C ARG A 328 -11.50 0.16 -14.54
N ARG A 329 -11.20 0.94 -15.54
CA ARG A 329 -12.16 1.79 -16.25
C ARG A 329 -11.83 1.77 -17.74
N VAL A 330 -12.84 1.58 -18.56
CA VAL A 330 -12.73 1.66 -20.01
C VAL A 330 -12.91 3.09 -20.46
N GLY A 331 -12.11 3.55 -21.42
CA GLY A 331 -12.20 4.86 -22.04
C GLY A 331 -11.40 4.92 -23.33
N ASP A 332 -11.64 5.93 -24.15
CA ASP A 332 -11.00 6.11 -25.47
C ASP A 332 -10.34 7.49 -25.64
N GLY A 333 -10.48 8.38 -24.64
CA GLY A 333 -9.92 9.72 -24.68
C GLY A 333 -8.44 9.78 -24.25
N VAL A 334 -8.08 9.10 -23.16
CA VAL A 334 -6.72 9.01 -22.61
C VAL A 334 -6.56 7.75 -21.79
N THR A 335 -5.37 7.15 -21.79
CA THR A 335 -5.05 6.01 -20.93
C THR A 335 -4.18 6.44 -19.76
N ILE A 336 -4.59 6.11 -18.53
CA ILE A 336 -3.84 6.34 -17.29
C ILE A 336 -3.40 4.99 -16.76
N THR A 337 -2.08 4.79 -16.60
CA THR A 337 -1.53 3.59 -15.95
C THR A 337 -1.09 3.91 -14.54
N ALA A 338 -1.44 3.07 -13.59
CA ALA A 338 -1.12 3.27 -12.18
C ALA A 338 -0.90 1.93 -11.46
N HIS A 339 -0.41 1.97 -10.23
CA HIS A 339 -0.32 0.83 -9.34
C HIS A 339 -0.55 1.26 -7.88
N ALA A 340 -0.85 0.30 -7.02
CA ALA A 340 -1.11 0.52 -5.60
C ALA A 340 -2.10 1.69 -5.37
N ARG A 341 -1.85 2.55 -4.40
CA ARG A 341 -2.73 3.69 -4.07
C ARG A 341 -3.02 4.63 -5.25
N MET A 342 -2.07 4.78 -6.19
CA MET A 342 -2.25 5.69 -7.33
C MET A 342 -3.38 5.27 -8.27
N VAL A 343 -3.82 4.00 -8.23
CA VAL A 343 -4.99 3.54 -8.98
C VAL A 343 -6.27 4.24 -8.51
N GLY A 344 -6.46 4.41 -7.21
CA GLY A 344 -7.60 5.16 -6.66
C GLY A 344 -7.61 6.60 -7.13
N LEU A 345 -6.47 7.29 -7.05
CA LEU A 345 -6.35 8.67 -7.54
C LEU A 345 -6.56 8.77 -9.07
N ALA A 346 -6.11 7.77 -9.82
CA ALA A 346 -6.35 7.71 -11.27
C ALA A 346 -7.85 7.55 -11.60
N LEU A 347 -8.58 6.75 -10.81
CA LEU A 347 -10.03 6.60 -10.95
C LEU A 347 -10.76 7.90 -10.60
N GLU A 348 -10.38 8.57 -9.52
CA GLU A 348 -10.93 9.88 -9.14
C GLU A 348 -10.66 10.93 -10.23
N ALA A 349 -9.44 10.97 -10.78
CA ALA A 349 -9.10 11.85 -11.89
C ALA A 349 -9.92 11.54 -13.16
N ALA A 350 -10.19 10.27 -13.45
CA ALA A 350 -11.01 9.86 -14.57
C ALA A 350 -12.46 10.35 -14.45
N GLU A 351 -13.03 10.36 -13.22
CA GLU A 351 -14.37 10.90 -12.97
C GLU A 351 -14.40 12.43 -13.19
N VAL A 352 -13.33 13.14 -12.84
CA VAL A 352 -13.23 14.59 -13.10
C VAL A 352 -13.12 14.86 -14.60
N LEU A 353 -12.28 14.10 -15.33
CA LEU A 353 -12.14 14.23 -16.77
C LEU A 353 -13.44 13.95 -17.54
N ALA A 354 -14.25 13.00 -17.05
CA ALA A 354 -15.54 12.68 -17.66
C ALA A 354 -16.53 13.87 -17.61
N GLN A 355 -16.42 14.77 -16.62
CA GLN A 355 -17.23 16.00 -16.56
C GLN A 355 -16.89 16.96 -17.69
N ASP A 356 -15.65 16.90 -18.20
CA ASP A 356 -15.18 17.66 -19.36
C ASP A 356 -15.36 16.89 -20.69
N GLY A 357 -16.04 15.75 -20.67
CA GLY A 357 -16.28 14.91 -21.85
C GLY A 357 -15.06 14.08 -22.30
N ILE A 358 -14.08 13.88 -21.43
CA ILE A 358 -12.89 13.05 -21.72
C ILE A 358 -13.05 11.72 -21.01
N GLU A 359 -13.27 10.64 -21.77
CA GLU A 359 -13.38 9.29 -21.22
C GLU A 359 -11.99 8.67 -21.05
N ALA A 360 -11.51 8.62 -19.80
CA ALA A 360 -10.22 8.05 -19.47
C ALA A 360 -10.30 6.52 -19.24
N GLU A 361 -9.41 5.78 -19.90
CA GLU A 361 -9.12 4.40 -19.52
C GLU A 361 -8.16 4.39 -18.32
N VAL A 362 -8.43 3.54 -17.32
CA VAL A 362 -7.54 3.37 -16.17
C VAL A 362 -7.07 1.91 -16.11
N ILE A 363 -5.75 1.72 -16.20
CA ILE A 363 -5.10 0.42 -16.13
C ILE A 363 -4.30 0.30 -14.84
N ASP A 364 -4.71 -0.65 -14.00
CA ASP A 364 -3.97 -1.05 -12.80
C ASP A 364 -2.91 -2.10 -13.19
N LEU A 365 -1.66 -1.74 -13.03
CA LEU A 365 -0.54 -2.61 -13.42
C LEU A 365 -0.45 -3.86 -12.53
N ARG A 366 -0.77 -3.80 -11.26
CA ARG A 366 -0.71 -4.88 -10.24
C ARG A 366 0.63 -5.61 -10.18
N SER A 367 1.19 -5.96 -11.33
CA SER A 367 2.52 -6.56 -11.49
C SER A 367 3.44 -5.58 -12.18
N LEU A 368 4.50 -5.18 -11.48
CA LEU A 368 5.49 -4.22 -11.97
C LEU A 368 6.63 -4.95 -12.71
N ARG A 369 6.81 -6.23 -12.37
CA ARG A 369 7.69 -7.18 -13.02
C ARG A 369 7.12 -8.59 -12.87
N PRO A 370 6.91 -9.33 -13.94
CA PRO A 370 7.80 -10.33 -14.48
C PRO A 370 9.05 -9.76 -15.03
#